data_40b0c13f45823accf9d0beb7427ed937
#
_entry.id   40b0c13f45823accf9d0beb7427ed937
#
_cell.length_a   1.000
_cell.length_b   1.000
_cell.length_c   1.000
_cell.angle_alpha   90.00
_cell.angle_beta   90.00
_cell.angle_gamma   90.00
#
_symmetry.space_group_name_H-M   'P 1'
#
loop_
_entity.id
_entity.type
_entity.pdbx_description
1 polymer ?
#
loop_
_entity_poly.entity_id
_entity_poly.type
_entity_poly.pdbx_seq_one_letter_code
_entity_poly.pdbx_strand_id
1 'polypeptide(L)'
;MTGFQDATDKVTFTVTSETNKLYDLSIRVAAIYGDKRTSVVLNGGATSEVAFPAGTTWTTVAAGQVLLNQGSNTIDLVSNWGWYLIDSITLTPSAARPAHQINTALVNTAADANAKALYSYLRSIYGKKILSGQQELVYANWIAQQTGKTPAVVAVDMMDYSPSRVERGTVGTSVEEAIQHHEKGGIVSFLWHWNAPTGLYDTEEHKWWSGFYTDATDFDVAAALSSTTNANYTLLIRDIDAIAVQLKRLQDAGVPVLWRPLHEAEGGWFWWGAKGAEPAKKLWGIVYDRLTNYHKLNNLVWVWNSLKADWYPGDATVDILSTDVYAKGNGVSDSPMSVCCGRKMKC
;
A
#
# COMPACT_ATOMS: atom_id res chain seq x y z
N MET A 1 -30.19 -27.57 -5.51
CA MET A 1 -30.85 -27.06 -4.28
C MET A 1 -31.62 -25.82 -4.63
N THR A 2 -32.87 -25.75 -4.25
CA THR A 2 -33.77 -24.59 -4.49
C THR A 2 -34.00 -23.92 -3.15
N GLY A 3 -34.14 -22.63 -3.11
CA GLY A 3 -34.60 -21.99 -1.86
C GLY A 3 -33.82 -20.78 -1.37
N PHE A 4 -32.95 -20.18 -2.20
CA PHE A 4 -32.38 -18.88 -1.89
C PHE A 4 -33.40 -17.79 -2.26
N GLN A 5 -34.35 -17.56 -1.38
CA GLN A 5 -35.45 -16.58 -1.57
C GLN A 5 -35.27 -15.39 -0.63
N ASP A 6 -34.83 -15.65 0.61
CA ASP A 6 -34.61 -14.62 1.62
C ASP A 6 -33.12 -14.28 1.78
N ALA A 7 -32.82 -13.06 2.22
CA ALA A 7 -31.45 -12.60 2.40
C ALA A 7 -30.67 -13.38 3.49
N THR A 8 -31.36 -14.14 4.32
CA THR A 8 -30.78 -14.96 5.38
C THR A 8 -30.58 -16.42 4.99
N ASP A 9 -31.09 -16.83 3.81
CA ASP A 9 -30.93 -18.20 3.35
C ASP A 9 -29.46 -18.50 3.09
N LYS A 10 -29.02 -19.67 3.56
CA LYS A 10 -27.64 -20.12 3.35
C LYS A 10 -27.53 -21.63 3.17
N VAL A 11 -26.48 -22.03 2.49
CA VAL A 11 -26.01 -23.43 2.47
C VAL A 11 -24.59 -23.47 3.01
N THR A 12 -24.35 -24.40 3.92
CA THR A 12 -23.04 -24.61 4.53
C THR A 12 -22.41 -25.89 3.95
N PHE A 13 -21.21 -25.75 3.42
CA PHE A 13 -20.36 -26.88 3.04
C PHE A 13 -19.28 -27.07 4.12
N THR A 14 -19.19 -28.27 4.66
CA THR A 14 -18.10 -28.65 5.58
C THR A 14 -17.05 -29.39 4.80
N VAL A 15 -15.80 -28.92 4.83
CA VAL A 15 -14.68 -29.49 4.11
C VAL A 15 -13.48 -29.68 5.04
N THR A 16 -12.69 -30.74 4.82
CA THR A 16 -11.49 -31.01 5.62
C THR A 16 -10.25 -30.78 4.75
N SER A 17 -9.26 -30.09 5.30
CA SER A 17 -7.95 -29.91 4.69
C SER A 17 -6.87 -30.54 5.57
N GLU A 18 -5.92 -31.26 4.95
CA GLU A 18 -4.81 -31.89 5.68
C GLU A 18 -3.79 -30.88 6.19
N THR A 19 -3.71 -29.71 5.54
CA THR A 19 -2.77 -28.63 5.86
C THR A 19 -3.43 -27.28 5.64
N ASN A 20 -2.83 -26.21 6.16
CA ASN A 20 -3.21 -24.85 5.77
C ASN A 20 -2.86 -24.65 4.29
N LYS A 21 -3.86 -24.51 3.43
CA LYS A 21 -3.66 -24.46 1.99
C LYS A 21 -4.69 -23.58 1.29
N LEU A 22 -4.23 -22.88 0.24
CA LEU A 22 -5.08 -22.05 -0.61
C LEU A 22 -5.74 -22.94 -1.69
N TYR A 23 -7.03 -22.69 -1.91
CA TYR A 23 -7.84 -23.37 -2.92
C TYR A 23 -8.55 -22.33 -3.79
N ASP A 24 -8.63 -22.59 -5.08
CA ASP A 24 -9.52 -21.89 -5.98
C ASP A 24 -10.93 -22.47 -5.82
N LEU A 25 -11.87 -21.60 -5.43
CA LEU A 25 -13.27 -21.95 -5.26
C LEU A 25 -14.05 -21.64 -6.52
N SER A 26 -14.85 -22.57 -6.97
CA SER A 26 -15.86 -22.34 -8.00
C SER A 26 -17.22 -22.88 -7.56
N ILE A 27 -18.29 -22.26 -8.07
CA ILE A 27 -19.68 -22.58 -7.75
C ILE A 27 -20.43 -22.93 -9.02
N ARG A 28 -21.10 -24.07 -9.05
CA ARG A 28 -21.99 -24.44 -10.14
C ARG A 28 -23.40 -23.96 -9.83
N VAL A 29 -23.88 -23.02 -10.62
CA VAL A 29 -25.08 -22.23 -10.36
C VAL A 29 -25.95 -22.09 -11.63
N ALA A 30 -27.26 -21.86 -11.44
CA ALA A 30 -28.18 -21.37 -12.49
C ALA A 30 -28.96 -20.16 -11.94
N ALA A 31 -28.76 -18.99 -12.57
CA ALA A 31 -29.41 -17.73 -12.21
C ALA A 31 -30.55 -17.42 -13.20
N ILE A 32 -31.61 -18.21 -13.11
CA ILE A 32 -32.71 -18.24 -14.09
C ILE A 32 -33.62 -16.99 -14.10
N TYR A 33 -33.51 -16.14 -13.08
CA TYR A 33 -34.27 -14.91 -12.91
C TYR A 33 -33.41 -13.63 -13.03
N GLY A 34 -32.37 -13.65 -13.86
CA GLY A 34 -31.46 -12.52 -14.07
C GLY A 34 -30.17 -12.62 -13.26
N ASP A 35 -29.36 -11.59 -13.35
CA ASP A 35 -28.10 -11.49 -12.60
C ASP A 35 -28.36 -11.58 -11.09
N LYS A 36 -27.53 -12.33 -10.40
CA LYS A 36 -27.64 -12.58 -8.96
C LYS A 36 -26.31 -12.40 -8.25
N ARG A 37 -26.35 -12.40 -6.92
CA ARG A 37 -25.15 -12.33 -6.06
C ARG A 37 -25.31 -13.25 -4.87
N THR A 38 -24.20 -13.82 -4.43
CA THR A 38 -24.07 -14.57 -3.18
C THR A 38 -22.90 -14.05 -2.37
N SER A 39 -22.99 -14.18 -1.06
CA SER A 39 -21.86 -13.92 -0.17
C SER A 39 -21.23 -15.26 0.21
N VAL A 40 -19.93 -15.39 0.04
CA VAL A 40 -19.14 -16.55 0.49
C VAL A 40 -18.51 -16.20 1.82
N VAL A 41 -18.82 -16.97 2.87
CA VAL A 41 -18.29 -16.77 4.23
C VAL A 41 -17.45 -17.99 4.59
N LEU A 42 -16.17 -17.77 4.88
CA LEU A 42 -15.25 -18.82 5.29
C LEU A 42 -15.10 -18.85 6.82
N ASN A 43 -15.39 -19.99 7.45
CA ASN A 43 -15.24 -20.23 8.88
C ASN A 43 -15.91 -19.15 9.77
N GLY A 44 -17.05 -18.62 9.33
CA GLY A 44 -17.76 -17.54 10.01
C GLY A 44 -17.05 -16.18 10.06
N GLY A 45 -15.96 -16.03 9.30
CA GLY A 45 -15.12 -14.83 9.29
C GLY A 45 -15.24 -14.03 8.00
N ALA A 46 -14.16 -13.99 7.20
CA ALA A 46 -14.06 -13.19 5.98
C ALA A 46 -15.18 -13.51 4.98
N THR A 47 -15.81 -12.47 4.44
CA THR A 47 -16.89 -12.55 3.47
C THR A 47 -16.43 -11.97 2.14
N SER A 48 -16.69 -12.68 1.03
CA SER A 48 -16.52 -12.18 -0.33
C SER A 48 -17.85 -12.26 -1.10
N GLU A 49 -18.05 -11.33 -2.02
CA GLU A 49 -19.24 -11.34 -2.89
C GLU A 49 -18.90 -11.96 -4.24
N VAL A 50 -19.79 -12.80 -4.74
CA VAL A 50 -19.68 -13.46 -6.05
C VAL A 50 -20.91 -13.13 -6.90
N ALA A 51 -20.69 -12.59 -8.08
CA ALA A 51 -21.75 -12.32 -9.05
C ALA A 51 -22.06 -13.57 -9.87
N PHE A 52 -23.32 -13.89 -10.04
CA PHE A 52 -23.83 -14.94 -10.89
C PHE A 52 -24.51 -14.32 -12.12
N PRO A 53 -23.95 -14.49 -13.32
CA PRO A 53 -24.57 -13.97 -14.54
C PRO A 53 -25.88 -14.70 -14.83
N ALA A 54 -26.84 -13.98 -15.38
CA ALA A 54 -28.11 -14.52 -15.81
C ALA A 54 -27.94 -15.72 -16.76
N GLY A 55 -28.69 -16.79 -16.53
CA GLY A 55 -28.65 -17.97 -17.38
C GLY A 55 -29.62 -19.05 -16.95
N THR A 56 -30.24 -19.72 -17.93
CA THR A 56 -31.19 -20.83 -17.71
C THR A 56 -30.49 -22.18 -17.61
N THR A 57 -29.20 -22.26 -17.93
CA THR A 57 -28.39 -23.47 -17.86
C THR A 57 -27.41 -23.41 -16.70
N TRP A 58 -27.04 -24.57 -16.22
CA TRP A 58 -26.00 -24.67 -15.20
C TRP A 58 -24.66 -24.18 -15.73
N THR A 59 -24.07 -23.22 -15.03
CA THR A 59 -22.73 -22.68 -15.32
C THR A 59 -21.85 -22.74 -14.10
N THR A 60 -20.54 -22.80 -14.31
CA THR A 60 -19.54 -22.76 -13.23
C THR A 60 -18.94 -21.36 -13.18
N VAL A 61 -19.06 -20.70 -12.02
CA VAL A 61 -18.55 -19.36 -11.76
C VAL A 61 -17.37 -19.45 -10.81
N ALA A 62 -16.26 -18.79 -11.14
CA ALA A 62 -15.13 -18.66 -10.23
C ALA A 62 -15.51 -17.76 -9.05
N ALA A 63 -15.31 -18.24 -7.84
CA ALA A 63 -15.65 -17.56 -6.59
C ALA A 63 -14.41 -17.05 -5.82
N GLY A 64 -13.27 -16.98 -6.50
CA GLY A 64 -12.01 -16.52 -5.91
C GLY A 64 -11.24 -17.62 -5.17
N GLN A 65 -10.35 -17.20 -4.27
CA GLN A 65 -9.51 -18.10 -3.50
C GLN A 65 -9.92 -18.13 -2.03
N VAL A 66 -9.87 -19.31 -1.42
CA VAL A 66 -10.15 -19.54 0.00
C VAL A 66 -8.96 -20.22 0.67
N LEU A 67 -8.52 -19.70 1.81
CA LEU A 67 -7.49 -20.34 2.63
C LEU A 67 -8.16 -21.30 3.60
N LEU A 68 -8.06 -22.59 3.37
CA LEU A 68 -8.52 -23.60 4.32
C LEU A 68 -7.45 -23.85 5.39
N ASN A 69 -7.86 -23.86 6.64
CA ASN A 69 -7.03 -24.27 7.76
C ASN A 69 -6.90 -25.79 7.80
N GLN A 70 -5.85 -26.29 8.42
CA GLN A 70 -5.75 -27.70 8.74
C GLN A 70 -6.95 -28.13 9.61
N GLY A 71 -7.60 -29.23 9.25
CA GLY A 71 -8.79 -29.74 9.91
C GLY A 71 -10.08 -29.34 9.19
N SER A 72 -11.15 -29.21 9.96
CA SER A 72 -12.49 -28.89 9.45
C SER A 72 -12.65 -27.40 9.17
N ASN A 73 -13.26 -27.09 8.03
CA ASN A 73 -13.60 -25.74 7.60
C ASN A 73 -15.05 -25.69 7.15
N THR A 74 -15.68 -24.52 7.29
CA THR A 74 -17.02 -24.26 6.75
C THR A 74 -16.96 -23.19 5.67
N ILE A 75 -17.67 -23.43 4.58
CA ILE A 75 -17.89 -22.46 3.51
C ILE A 75 -19.39 -22.25 3.41
N ASP A 76 -19.86 -21.09 3.85
CA ASP A 76 -21.26 -20.70 3.74
C ASP A 76 -21.45 -19.93 2.44
N LEU A 77 -22.43 -20.32 1.63
CA LEU A 77 -22.99 -19.48 0.57
C LEU A 77 -24.25 -18.85 1.13
N VAL A 78 -24.21 -17.56 1.36
CA VAL A 78 -25.32 -16.79 1.97
C VAL A 78 -26.00 -15.98 0.87
N SER A 79 -27.32 -16.01 0.85
CA SER A 79 -28.11 -15.23 -0.09
C SER A 79 -27.81 -13.72 0.11
N ASN A 80 -27.40 -13.06 -0.94
CA ASN A 80 -27.25 -11.61 -0.99
C ASN A 80 -28.39 -11.02 -1.85
N TRP A 81 -28.52 -11.56 -3.04
CA TRP A 81 -29.64 -11.28 -3.93
C TRP A 81 -30.18 -12.59 -4.50
N GLY A 82 -31.20 -13.14 -3.83
CA GLY A 82 -31.74 -14.49 -4.00
C GLY A 82 -32.32 -14.84 -5.38
N TRP A 83 -33.05 -15.95 -5.45
CA TRP A 83 -33.68 -16.51 -6.65
C TRP A 83 -32.66 -17.10 -7.65
N TYR A 84 -31.75 -17.91 -7.14
CA TYR A 84 -30.84 -18.73 -7.94
C TYR A 84 -30.77 -20.18 -7.42
N LEU A 85 -30.22 -21.06 -8.22
CA LEU A 85 -30.05 -22.48 -7.87
C LEU A 85 -28.57 -22.79 -7.74
N ILE A 86 -28.18 -23.50 -6.68
CA ILE A 86 -26.83 -24.04 -6.48
C ILE A 86 -26.85 -25.56 -6.66
N ASP A 87 -25.92 -26.07 -7.43
CA ASP A 87 -25.66 -27.51 -7.59
C ASP A 87 -24.55 -27.96 -6.67
N SER A 88 -23.37 -27.39 -6.83
CA SER A 88 -22.16 -27.81 -6.13
C SER A 88 -21.15 -26.69 -6.00
N ILE A 89 -20.19 -26.90 -5.09
CA ILE A 89 -18.92 -26.16 -5.08
C ILE A 89 -17.77 -27.09 -5.48
N THR A 90 -16.74 -26.53 -6.06
CA THR A 90 -15.49 -27.24 -6.34
C THR A 90 -14.32 -26.48 -5.75
N LEU A 91 -13.46 -27.19 -5.04
CA LEU A 91 -12.23 -26.70 -4.45
C LEU A 91 -11.05 -27.33 -5.17
N THR A 92 -10.33 -26.56 -5.94
CA THR A 92 -9.10 -27.01 -6.60
C THR A 92 -7.90 -26.43 -5.86
N PRO A 93 -6.91 -27.25 -5.44
CA PRO A 93 -5.71 -26.68 -4.84
C PRO A 93 -5.11 -25.62 -5.74
N SER A 94 -4.97 -24.38 -5.22
CA SER A 94 -4.38 -23.31 -6.01
C SER A 94 -2.95 -23.65 -6.40
N ALA A 95 -2.59 -23.34 -7.63
CA ALA A 95 -1.22 -23.51 -8.09
C ALA A 95 -0.25 -22.75 -7.17
N ALA A 96 0.88 -23.36 -6.88
CA ALA A 96 1.94 -22.68 -6.16
C ALA A 96 2.31 -21.40 -6.95
N ARG A 97 2.32 -20.25 -6.27
CA ARG A 97 2.79 -19.02 -6.90
C ARG A 97 4.25 -19.23 -7.32
N PRO A 98 4.63 -18.84 -8.55
CA PRO A 98 6.03 -18.88 -8.92
C PRO A 98 6.85 -18.05 -7.94
N ALA A 99 8.04 -18.54 -7.61
CA ALA A 99 8.96 -17.80 -6.77
C ALA A 99 9.26 -16.44 -7.44
N HIS A 100 9.05 -15.35 -6.70
CA HIS A 100 9.38 -14.02 -7.20
C HIS A 100 10.90 -13.89 -7.35
N GLN A 101 11.34 -13.38 -8.48
CA GLN A 101 12.74 -12.98 -8.65
C GLN A 101 12.92 -11.60 -8.00
N ILE A 102 13.49 -11.60 -6.80
CA ILE A 102 13.79 -10.37 -6.07
C ILE A 102 15.18 -9.90 -6.45
N ASN A 103 15.35 -8.62 -6.77
CA ASN A 103 16.66 -8.03 -7.02
C ASN A 103 17.57 -8.24 -5.81
N THR A 104 18.84 -8.48 -6.09
CA THR A 104 19.84 -8.72 -5.04
C THR A 104 20.51 -7.45 -4.54
N ALA A 105 20.40 -6.36 -5.28
CA ALA A 105 21.04 -5.08 -4.97
C ALA A 105 20.01 -3.95 -4.98
N LEU A 106 20.31 -2.92 -4.21
CA LEU A 106 19.58 -1.64 -4.24
C LEU A 106 19.86 -0.89 -5.54
N VAL A 107 18.89 -0.08 -5.99
CA VAL A 107 19.02 0.77 -7.19
C VAL A 107 20.12 1.84 -7.00
N ASN A 108 20.29 2.35 -5.76
CA ASN A 108 21.46 3.16 -5.44
C ASN A 108 22.69 2.26 -5.24
N THR A 109 23.57 2.17 -6.22
CA THR A 109 24.80 1.36 -6.14
C THR A 109 25.76 1.84 -5.05
N ALA A 110 25.68 3.12 -4.66
CA ALA A 110 26.45 3.72 -3.57
C ALA A 110 25.78 3.58 -2.19
N ALA A 111 24.66 2.85 -2.09
CA ALA A 111 23.98 2.64 -0.81
C ALA A 111 24.94 2.18 0.28
N ASP A 112 24.75 2.69 1.50
CA ASP A 112 25.60 2.37 2.63
C ASP A 112 25.40 0.93 3.17
N ALA A 113 26.20 0.55 4.11
CA ALA A 113 26.16 -0.80 4.68
C ALA A 113 24.83 -1.08 5.43
N ASN A 114 24.25 -0.06 6.08
CA ASN A 114 23.03 -0.20 6.86
C ASN A 114 21.81 -0.36 5.95
N ALA A 115 21.72 0.43 4.87
CA ALA A 115 20.65 0.27 3.86
C ALA A 115 20.73 -1.11 3.17
N LYS A 116 21.95 -1.56 2.82
CA LYS A 116 22.17 -2.89 2.24
C LYS A 116 21.78 -4.01 3.22
N ALA A 117 22.11 -3.85 4.51
CA ALA A 117 21.75 -4.82 5.54
C ALA A 117 20.23 -4.89 5.74
N LEU A 118 19.55 -3.74 5.83
CA LEU A 118 18.08 -3.68 5.91
C LEU A 118 17.43 -4.37 4.69
N TYR A 119 17.86 -4.04 3.48
CA TYR A 119 17.32 -4.64 2.27
C TYR A 119 17.57 -6.17 2.22
N SER A 120 18.76 -6.62 2.61
CA SER A 120 19.08 -8.04 2.70
C SER A 120 18.21 -8.77 3.72
N TYR A 121 17.95 -8.16 4.87
CA TYR A 121 17.05 -8.68 5.89
C TYR A 121 15.63 -8.83 5.33
N LEU A 122 15.05 -7.77 4.73
CA LEU A 122 13.72 -7.82 4.14
C LEU A 122 13.58 -8.92 3.09
N ARG A 123 14.60 -9.06 2.23
CA ARG A 123 14.65 -10.16 1.25
C ARG A 123 14.66 -11.54 1.90
N SER A 124 15.41 -11.71 2.99
CA SER A 124 15.54 -13.01 3.69
C SER A 124 14.22 -13.52 4.27
N ILE A 125 13.32 -12.61 4.64
CA ILE A 125 12.01 -12.91 5.23
C ILE A 125 10.86 -12.82 4.23
N TYR A 126 11.11 -12.34 3.01
CA TYR A 126 10.08 -12.16 1.97
C TYR A 126 9.34 -13.47 1.69
N GLY A 127 8.00 -13.41 1.66
CA GLY A 127 7.14 -14.58 1.50
C GLY A 127 7.12 -15.56 2.68
N LYS A 128 7.85 -15.29 3.76
CA LYS A 128 7.94 -16.16 4.95
C LYS A 128 7.40 -15.53 6.22
N LYS A 129 7.51 -14.21 6.36
CA LYS A 129 7.10 -13.48 7.56
C LYS A 129 6.45 -12.16 7.18
N ILE A 130 5.59 -11.66 8.08
CA ILE A 130 5.03 -10.31 8.04
C ILE A 130 5.63 -9.55 9.23
N LEU A 131 6.12 -8.35 8.96
CA LEU A 131 6.54 -7.42 10.01
C LEU A 131 5.34 -6.58 10.44
N SER A 132 5.11 -6.47 11.75
CA SER A 132 4.13 -5.51 12.27
C SER A 132 4.68 -4.10 12.16
N GLY A 133 3.82 -3.15 11.82
CA GLY A 133 4.17 -1.74 11.77
C GLY A 133 3.12 -0.87 12.45
N GLN A 134 3.54 0.33 12.81
CA GLN A 134 2.67 1.37 13.34
C GLN A 134 3.11 2.73 12.82
N GLN A 135 2.15 3.57 12.46
CA GLN A 135 2.43 4.97 12.17
C GLN A 135 2.50 5.76 13.48
N GLU A 136 3.50 6.66 13.57
CA GLU A 136 3.86 7.48 14.71
C GLU A 136 4.40 6.69 15.94
N LEU A 137 5.51 7.17 16.48
CA LEU A 137 6.18 6.52 17.61
C LEU A 137 5.32 6.48 18.88
N VAL A 138 4.49 7.49 19.09
CA VAL A 138 3.60 7.56 20.26
C VAL A 138 2.64 6.36 20.30
N TYR A 139 2.06 5.98 19.17
CA TYR A 139 1.17 4.82 19.08
C TYR A 139 1.92 3.49 19.13
N ALA A 140 3.12 3.42 18.56
CA ALA A 140 3.99 2.25 18.69
C ALA A 140 4.37 2.00 20.16
N ASN A 141 4.69 3.04 20.90
CA ASN A 141 4.98 2.97 22.34
C ASN A 141 3.74 2.55 23.14
N TRP A 142 2.55 3.07 22.79
CA TRP A 142 1.30 2.65 23.40
C TRP A 142 1.03 1.14 23.18
N ILE A 143 1.21 0.64 21.96
CA ILE A 143 1.08 -0.80 21.66
C ILE A 143 2.06 -1.60 22.51
N ALA A 144 3.32 -1.15 22.60
CA ALA A 144 4.34 -1.82 23.40
C ALA A 144 3.95 -1.90 24.89
N GLN A 145 3.39 -0.83 25.43
CA GLN A 145 2.87 -0.80 26.81
C GLN A 145 1.72 -1.76 27.04
N GLN A 146 0.76 -1.84 26.08
CA GLN A 146 -0.41 -2.69 26.21
C GLN A 146 -0.12 -4.18 25.99
N THR A 147 0.86 -4.51 25.15
CA THR A 147 1.08 -5.90 24.69
C THR A 147 2.41 -6.49 25.13
N GLY A 148 3.32 -5.69 25.64
CA GLY A 148 4.71 -6.10 25.90
C GLY A 148 5.53 -6.35 24.63
N LYS A 149 5.01 -5.96 23.42
CA LYS A 149 5.68 -6.19 22.13
C LYS A 149 5.74 -4.90 21.32
N THR A 150 6.93 -4.56 20.85
CA THR A 150 7.15 -3.37 20.01
C THR A 150 6.89 -3.70 18.55
N PRO A 151 6.14 -2.86 17.80
CA PRO A 151 6.06 -2.95 16.34
C PRO A 151 7.45 -2.91 15.71
N ALA A 152 7.69 -3.79 14.73
CA ALA A 152 8.99 -3.89 14.07
C ALA A 152 9.30 -2.67 13.20
N VAL A 153 8.26 -2.08 12.59
CA VAL A 153 8.38 -0.92 11.70
C VAL A 153 7.64 0.25 12.32
N VAL A 154 8.27 1.41 12.41
CA VAL A 154 7.58 2.68 12.69
C VAL A 154 7.65 3.55 11.45
N ALA A 155 6.48 3.99 10.99
CA ALA A 155 6.34 4.95 9.92
C ALA A 155 6.14 6.35 10.53
N VAL A 156 6.89 7.32 10.04
CA VAL A 156 6.82 8.74 10.41
C VAL A 156 6.81 9.63 9.17
N ASP A 157 6.47 10.88 9.36
CA ASP A 157 6.20 11.81 8.26
C ASP A 157 7.19 12.98 8.24
N MET A 158 7.66 13.34 7.04
CA MET A 158 8.46 14.54 6.83
C MET A 158 7.60 15.81 6.68
N MET A 159 6.30 15.71 6.82
CA MET A 159 5.33 16.79 6.58
C MET A 159 5.73 18.09 7.25
N ASP A 160 6.10 18.05 8.53
CA ASP A 160 6.38 19.22 9.34
C ASP A 160 7.71 19.91 9.02
N TYR A 161 8.55 19.27 8.21
CA TYR A 161 9.77 19.87 7.68
C TYR A 161 9.57 20.52 6.31
N SER A 162 8.37 20.47 5.72
CA SER A 162 8.06 21.19 4.49
C SER A 162 8.26 22.71 4.70
N PRO A 163 9.02 23.42 3.85
CA PRO A 163 9.32 24.83 4.05
C PRO A 163 8.08 25.71 4.26
N SER A 164 7.00 25.44 3.53
CA SER A 164 5.74 26.18 3.70
C SER A 164 5.06 25.98 5.07
N ARG A 165 5.39 24.91 5.80
CA ARG A 165 4.98 24.69 7.21
C ARG A 165 5.97 25.34 8.18
N VAL A 166 7.27 25.16 7.94
CA VAL A 166 8.33 25.75 8.77
C VAL A 166 8.22 27.28 8.79
N GLU A 167 7.94 27.91 7.64
CA GLU A 167 7.67 29.34 7.51
C GLU A 167 6.49 29.83 8.36
N ARG A 168 5.59 28.92 8.76
CA ARG A 168 4.44 29.17 9.64
C ARG A 168 4.65 28.71 11.08
N GLY A 169 5.89 28.40 11.44
CA GLY A 169 6.28 28.07 12.81
C GLY A 169 6.11 26.60 13.20
N THR A 170 5.87 25.69 12.24
CA THR A 170 5.83 24.26 12.53
C THR A 170 7.24 23.72 12.84
N VAL A 171 7.33 22.86 13.85
CA VAL A 171 8.56 22.21 14.26
C VAL A 171 8.35 20.71 14.20
N GLY A 172 9.11 20.01 13.34
CA GLY A 172 9.06 18.58 13.21
C GLY A 172 9.93 17.85 14.25
N THR A 173 9.49 16.67 14.70
CA THR A 173 10.19 15.80 15.66
C THR A 173 10.41 14.39 15.10
N SER A 174 9.90 14.09 13.91
CA SER A 174 9.91 12.73 13.36
C SER A 174 11.30 12.16 13.09
N VAL A 175 12.31 13.01 12.89
CA VAL A 175 13.72 12.54 12.76
C VAL A 175 14.22 11.99 14.08
N GLU A 176 13.99 12.69 15.19
CA GLU A 176 14.35 12.26 16.54
C GLU A 176 13.60 10.97 16.92
N GLU A 177 12.32 10.89 16.61
CA GLU A 177 11.49 9.71 16.84
C GLU A 177 12.03 8.49 16.07
N ALA A 178 12.40 8.68 14.82
CA ALA A 178 12.98 7.65 13.98
C ALA A 178 14.32 7.13 14.53
N ILE A 179 15.21 8.03 14.95
CA ILE A 179 16.48 7.68 15.58
C ILE A 179 16.22 6.87 16.84
N GLN A 180 15.33 7.33 17.72
CA GLN A 180 14.97 6.63 18.95
C GLN A 180 14.42 5.21 18.70
N HIS A 181 13.61 5.03 17.65
CA HIS A 181 13.09 3.70 17.29
C HIS A 181 14.20 2.80 16.74
N HIS A 182 15.05 3.34 15.89
CA HIS A 182 16.18 2.61 15.32
C HIS A 182 17.19 2.14 16.38
N GLU A 183 17.52 2.98 17.37
CA GLU A 183 18.41 2.63 18.49
C GLU A 183 17.91 1.42 19.29
N LYS A 184 16.59 1.16 19.28
CA LYS A 184 15.96 -0.02 19.88
C LYS A 184 15.93 -1.24 18.94
N GLY A 185 16.58 -1.15 17.78
CA GLY A 185 16.60 -2.21 16.76
C GLY A 185 15.39 -2.20 15.80
N GLY A 186 14.60 -1.13 15.80
CA GLY A 186 13.45 -0.98 14.93
C GLY A 186 13.80 -0.56 13.50
N ILE A 187 12.90 -0.83 12.57
CA ILE A 187 12.95 -0.42 11.17
C ILE A 187 12.18 0.89 11.02
N VAL A 188 12.75 1.82 10.27
CA VAL A 188 12.17 3.15 10.05
C VAL A 188 11.64 3.27 8.62
N SER A 189 10.40 3.73 8.51
CA SER A 189 9.79 4.14 7.24
C SER A 189 9.43 5.61 7.29
N PHE A 190 9.74 6.35 6.24
CA PHE A 190 9.31 7.73 6.09
C PHE A 190 8.43 7.89 4.87
N LEU A 191 7.34 8.60 5.05
CA LEU A 191 6.54 9.20 4.00
C LEU A 191 6.66 10.73 4.06
N TRP A 192 6.13 11.41 3.07
CA TRP A 192 6.13 12.86 3.05
C TRP A 192 4.79 13.39 2.52
N HIS A 193 3.90 13.79 3.42
CA HIS A 193 2.77 14.63 3.03
C HIS A 193 3.32 16.03 2.69
N TRP A 194 3.80 16.16 1.48
CA TRP A 194 4.45 17.35 0.98
C TRP A 194 3.46 18.50 0.88
N ASN A 195 3.43 19.34 1.91
CA ASN A 195 2.65 20.57 1.87
C ASN A 195 3.14 21.42 0.72
N ALA A 196 2.25 21.84 -0.18
CA ALA A 196 2.64 22.50 -1.44
C ALA A 196 3.59 23.67 -1.19
N PRO A 197 4.59 23.87 -2.08
CA PRO A 197 5.60 24.90 -1.90
C PRO A 197 5.04 26.33 -1.88
N THR A 198 3.90 26.53 -2.52
CA THR A 198 3.16 27.79 -2.62
C THR A 198 1.71 27.53 -3.02
N GLY A 199 0.88 28.59 -3.13
CA GLY A 199 -0.52 28.44 -3.56
C GLY A 199 -1.43 27.79 -2.53
N LEU A 200 -1.06 27.84 -1.25
CA LEU A 200 -1.85 27.27 -0.16
C LEU A 200 -3.12 28.08 0.07
N TYR A 201 -4.26 27.39 0.17
CA TYR A 201 -5.47 28.01 0.67
C TYR A 201 -5.41 28.11 2.20
N ASP A 202 -6.15 29.06 2.75
CA ASP A 202 -6.36 29.18 4.21
C ASP A 202 -7.79 29.65 4.45
N THR A 203 -8.72 28.78 4.13
CA THR A 203 -10.16 28.99 4.29
C THR A 203 -10.69 28.19 5.48
N GLU A 204 -11.99 28.26 5.77
CA GLU A 204 -12.61 27.44 6.79
C GLU A 204 -12.55 25.95 6.42
N GLU A 205 -12.76 25.62 5.14
CA GLU A 205 -12.80 24.26 4.61
C GLU A 205 -11.40 23.69 4.33
N HIS A 206 -10.47 24.51 3.87
CA HIS A 206 -9.11 24.12 3.47
C HIS A 206 -8.08 24.98 4.20
N LYS A 207 -7.47 24.39 5.21
CA LYS A 207 -6.45 25.08 6.00
C LYS A 207 -5.07 24.97 5.35
N TRP A 208 -4.22 25.97 5.53
CA TRP A 208 -2.87 25.99 4.98
C TRP A 208 -2.04 24.75 5.32
N TRP A 209 -2.30 24.12 6.46
CA TRP A 209 -1.61 22.90 6.89
C TRP A 209 -2.12 21.61 6.20
N SER A 210 -3.20 21.68 5.45
CA SER A 210 -3.71 20.60 4.61
C SER A 210 -3.27 20.70 3.13
N GLY A 211 -2.33 21.58 2.82
CA GLY A 211 -1.89 21.90 1.47
C GLY A 211 -1.16 20.80 0.71
N PHE A 212 -1.14 19.57 1.22
CA PHE A 212 -0.77 18.38 0.49
C PHE A 212 -1.95 17.80 -0.32
N TYR A 213 -3.19 18.14 0.02
CA TYR A 213 -4.37 17.78 -0.77
C TYR A 213 -4.53 18.67 -2.00
N THR A 214 -5.04 18.08 -3.08
CA THR A 214 -5.30 18.76 -4.36
C THR A 214 -6.28 19.92 -4.23
N ASP A 215 -7.27 19.80 -3.35
CA ASP A 215 -8.31 20.81 -3.09
C ASP A 215 -7.90 21.91 -2.09
N ALA A 216 -6.73 21.77 -1.46
CA ALA A 216 -6.20 22.72 -0.48
C ALA A 216 -5.08 23.61 -1.04
N THR A 217 -4.79 23.51 -2.34
CA THR A 217 -3.76 24.33 -3.02
C THR A 217 -4.10 24.52 -4.50
N ASP A 218 -3.64 25.62 -5.09
CA ASP A 218 -3.65 25.82 -6.54
C ASP A 218 -2.33 25.44 -7.21
N PHE A 219 -1.43 24.80 -6.49
CA PHE A 219 -0.12 24.39 -6.99
C PHE A 219 -0.23 23.38 -8.14
N ASP A 220 0.15 23.78 -9.35
CA ASP A 220 0.14 22.94 -10.54
C ASP A 220 1.52 22.31 -10.77
N VAL A 221 1.66 21.03 -10.44
CA VAL A 221 2.91 20.27 -10.61
C VAL A 221 3.32 20.15 -12.09
N ALA A 222 2.38 20.01 -13.01
CA ALA A 222 2.70 19.90 -14.43
C ALA A 222 3.25 21.21 -14.99
N ALA A 223 2.63 22.34 -14.61
CA ALA A 223 3.13 23.68 -14.94
C ALA A 223 4.51 23.94 -14.31
N ALA A 224 4.70 23.58 -13.04
CA ALA A 224 5.99 23.73 -12.35
C ALA A 224 7.10 22.94 -13.05
N LEU A 225 6.81 21.75 -13.54
CA LEU A 225 7.77 20.87 -14.22
C LEU A 225 7.96 21.18 -15.71
N SER A 226 7.24 22.15 -16.28
CA SER A 226 7.33 22.49 -17.70
C SER A 226 8.70 23.05 -18.12
N SER A 227 9.39 23.75 -17.21
CA SER A 227 10.72 24.30 -17.40
C SER A 227 11.48 24.42 -16.09
N THR A 228 12.79 24.19 -16.13
CA THR A 228 13.70 24.39 -14.98
C THR A 228 13.87 25.86 -14.61
N THR A 229 13.46 26.78 -15.48
CA THR A 229 13.45 28.23 -15.22
C THR A 229 12.13 28.71 -14.60
N ASN A 230 11.15 27.82 -14.44
CA ASN A 230 9.89 28.15 -13.78
C ASN A 230 10.13 28.42 -12.28
N ALA A 231 9.57 29.49 -11.74
CA ALA A 231 9.73 29.86 -10.33
C ALA A 231 9.25 28.73 -9.39
N ASN A 232 8.15 28.06 -9.74
CA ASN A 232 7.62 26.93 -8.97
C ASN A 232 8.53 25.70 -9.03
N TYR A 233 9.29 25.49 -10.12
CA TYR A 233 10.32 24.46 -10.17
C TYR A 233 11.42 24.74 -9.14
N THR A 234 11.85 26.00 -9.00
CA THR A 234 12.86 26.38 -8.00
C THR A 234 12.34 26.12 -6.57
N LEU A 235 11.04 26.32 -6.33
CA LEU A 235 10.43 26.01 -5.04
C LEU A 235 10.36 24.50 -4.76
N LEU A 236 10.10 23.66 -5.78
CA LEU A 236 10.19 22.20 -5.65
C LEU A 236 11.60 21.78 -5.22
N ILE A 237 12.63 22.32 -5.86
CA ILE A 237 14.04 22.00 -5.53
C ILE A 237 14.37 22.46 -4.12
N ARG A 238 13.95 23.69 -3.72
CA ARG A 238 14.10 24.20 -2.35
C ARG A 238 13.55 23.21 -1.31
N ASP A 239 12.33 22.72 -1.56
CA ASP A 239 11.64 21.84 -0.63
C ASP A 239 12.34 20.47 -0.54
N ILE A 240 12.77 19.92 -1.68
CA ILE A 240 13.54 18.66 -1.71
C ILE A 240 14.86 18.85 -0.93
N ASP A 241 15.55 19.98 -1.11
CA ASP A 241 16.80 20.28 -0.40
C ASP A 241 16.58 20.41 1.12
N ALA A 242 15.47 21.00 1.55
CA ALA A 242 15.10 21.08 2.96
C ALA A 242 14.87 19.70 3.58
N ILE A 243 14.20 18.80 2.86
CA ILE A 243 14.02 17.41 3.29
C ILE A 243 15.35 16.64 3.26
N ALA A 244 16.21 16.92 2.28
CA ALA A 244 17.54 16.30 2.22
C ALA A 244 18.36 16.57 3.48
N VAL A 245 18.26 17.74 4.08
CA VAL A 245 18.92 18.07 5.36
C VAL A 245 18.44 17.13 6.47
N GLN A 246 17.15 16.83 6.53
CA GLN A 246 16.58 15.95 7.56
C GLN A 246 16.97 14.49 7.31
N LEU A 247 16.90 14.04 6.08
CA LEU A 247 17.35 12.69 5.69
C LEU A 247 18.85 12.49 5.94
N LYS A 248 19.66 13.57 5.77
CA LYS A 248 21.08 13.54 6.10
C LYS A 248 21.35 13.33 7.59
N ARG A 249 20.52 13.92 8.46
CA ARG A 249 20.61 13.67 9.91
C ARG A 249 20.41 12.19 10.25
N LEU A 250 19.45 11.51 9.55
CA LEU A 250 19.26 10.08 9.69
C LEU A 250 20.45 9.29 9.17
N GLN A 251 21.03 9.69 8.03
CA GLN A 251 22.23 9.05 7.50
C GLN A 251 23.41 9.18 8.48
N ASP A 252 23.62 10.37 9.05
CA ASP A 252 24.71 10.63 10.00
C ASP A 252 24.53 9.85 11.30
N ALA A 253 23.29 9.56 11.69
CA ALA A 253 22.95 8.67 12.81
C ALA A 253 22.98 7.17 12.43
N GLY A 254 23.33 6.82 11.20
CA GLY A 254 23.40 5.43 10.73
C GLY A 254 22.05 4.75 10.52
N VAL A 255 20.96 5.51 10.42
CA VAL A 255 19.59 5.00 10.27
C VAL A 255 19.28 4.73 8.81
N PRO A 256 19.06 3.47 8.38
CA PRO A 256 18.54 3.15 7.05
C PRO A 256 17.04 3.42 7.01
N VAL A 257 16.57 4.00 5.92
CA VAL A 257 15.20 4.49 5.77
C VAL A 257 14.47 3.80 4.62
N LEU A 258 13.31 3.23 4.88
CA LEU A 258 12.32 2.91 3.84
C LEU A 258 11.67 4.24 3.42
N TRP A 259 12.16 4.81 2.32
CA TRP A 259 11.75 6.14 1.84
C TRP A 259 10.61 6.03 0.84
N ARG A 260 9.41 6.51 1.21
CA ARG A 260 8.16 6.41 0.46
C ARG A 260 7.58 7.80 0.12
N PRO A 261 8.30 8.63 -0.67
CA PRO A 261 7.77 9.91 -1.12
C PRO A 261 6.70 9.71 -2.20
N LEU A 262 5.88 10.74 -2.44
CA LEU A 262 4.85 10.79 -3.48
C LEU A 262 3.90 9.59 -3.45
N HIS A 263 3.59 9.10 -2.25
CA HIS A 263 2.70 7.97 -2.05
C HIS A 263 1.29 8.25 -2.59
N GLU A 264 0.58 7.18 -2.96
CA GLU A 264 -0.81 7.24 -3.44
C GLU A 264 -1.06 8.21 -4.62
N ALA A 265 -0.03 8.50 -5.43
CA ALA A 265 -0.11 9.49 -6.50
C ALA A 265 -1.25 9.21 -7.48
N GLU A 266 -1.56 7.93 -7.77
CA GLU A 266 -2.61 7.53 -8.71
C GLU A 266 -4.03 7.86 -8.23
N GLY A 267 -4.21 8.18 -6.93
CA GLY A 267 -5.49 8.56 -6.35
C GLY A 267 -5.92 9.98 -6.73
N GLY A 268 -4.95 10.84 -7.04
CA GLY A 268 -5.19 12.23 -7.47
C GLY A 268 -5.67 13.17 -6.36
N TRP A 269 -5.83 12.68 -5.12
CA TRP A 269 -6.19 13.52 -3.97
C TRP A 269 -5.03 14.33 -3.41
N PHE A 270 -3.80 13.97 -3.76
CA PHE A 270 -2.61 14.74 -3.45
C PHE A 270 -2.13 15.52 -4.68
N TRP A 271 -1.62 16.75 -4.49
CA TRP A 271 -1.24 17.63 -5.59
C TRP A 271 -0.18 17.00 -6.53
N TRP A 272 0.69 16.14 -6.03
CA TRP A 272 1.73 15.48 -6.85
C TRP A 272 1.17 14.43 -7.81
N GLY A 273 -0.07 13.96 -7.57
CA GLY A 273 -0.79 13.04 -8.47
C GLY A 273 -1.89 13.72 -9.30
N ALA A 274 -2.28 14.95 -8.98
CA ALA A 274 -3.45 15.63 -9.54
C ALA A 274 -3.40 15.84 -11.07
N LYS A 275 -2.23 15.83 -11.66
CA LYS A 275 -2.02 16.07 -13.11
C LYS A 275 -1.68 14.79 -13.90
N GLY A 276 -1.89 13.63 -13.29
CA GLY A 276 -1.70 12.33 -13.94
C GLY A 276 -0.30 11.74 -13.81
N ALA A 277 -0.11 10.61 -14.46
CA ALA A 277 1.06 9.76 -14.29
C ALA A 277 2.37 10.41 -14.76
N GLU A 278 2.37 11.11 -15.89
CA GLU A 278 3.62 11.65 -16.47
C GLU A 278 4.27 12.73 -15.60
N PRO A 279 3.55 13.76 -15.09
CA PRO A 279 4.13 14.69 -14.12
C PRO A 279 4.58 14.01 -12.84
N ALA A 280 3.83 13.04 -12.32
CA ALA A 280 4.20 12.32 -11.09
C ALA A 280 5.50 11.51 -11.27
N LYS A 281 5.66 10.79 -12.38
CA LYS A 281 6.91 10.08 -12.72
C LYS A 281 8.09 11.02 -12.92
N LYS A 282 7.85 12.18 -13.55
CA LYS A 282 8.89 13.19 -13.74
C LYS A 282 9.35 13.76 -12.40
N LEU A 283 8.40 14.07 -11.50
CA LEU A 283 8.71 14.54 -10.15
C LEU A 283 9.48 13.49 -9.35
N TRP A 284 9.06 12.20 -9.42
CA TRP A 284 9.79 11.10 -8.81
C TRP A 284 11.26 11.05 -9.25
N GLY A 285 11.49 11.14 -10.55
CA GLY A 285 12.87 11.14 -11.10
C GLY A 285 13.70 12.31 -10.57
N ILE A 286 13.11 13.49 -10.41
CA ILE A 286 13.79 14.68 -9.86
C ILE A 286 14.10 14.46 -8.37
N VAL A 287 13.14 13.95 -7.58
CA VAL A 287 13.35 13.64 -6.15
C VAL A 287 14.46 12.60 -5.99
N TYR A 288 14.41 11.53 -6.81
CA TYR A 288 15.44 10.50 -6.79
C TYR A 288 16.84 11.05 -7.11
N ASP A 289 16.95 11.77 -8.21
CA ASP A 289 18.24 12.33 -8.66
C ASP A 289 18.80 13.33 -7.64
N ARG A 290 17.94 14.22 -7.13
CA ARG A 290 18.34 15.24 -6.18
C ARG A 290 18.83 14.63 -4.85
N LEU A 291 18.09 13.68 -4.30
CA LEU A 291 18.46 13.06 -3.01
C LEU A 291 19.64 12.10 -3.17
N THR A 292 19.65 11.25 -4.20
CA THR A 292 20.65 10.20 -4.38
C THR A 292 21.94 10.75 -4.99
N ASN A 293 21.82 11.48 -6.12
CA ASN A 293 22.99 11.86 -6.91
C ASN A 293 23.58 13.21 -6.49
N TYR A 294 22.76 14.18 -6.12
CA TYR A 294 23.22 15.49 -5.68
C TYR A 294 23.60 15.50 -4.20
N HIS A 295 22.64 15.14 -3.30
CA HIS A 295 22.88 15.15 -1.85
C HIS A 295 23.62 13.93 -1.32
N LYS A 296 23.83 12.90 -2.15
CA LYS A 296 24.55 11.66 -1.77
C LYS A 296 23.94 10.97 -0.55
N LEU A 297 22.61 10.91 -0.49
CA LEU A 297 21.92 10.17 0.56
C LEU A 297 21.95 8.67 0.22
N ASN A 298 22.78 7.94 0.92
CA ASN A 298 23.08 6.53 0.66
C ASN A 298 22.39 5.57 1.64
N ASN A 299 21.60 6.10 2.57
CA ASN A 299 20.85 5.35 3.58
C ASN A 299 19.41 5.04 3.16
N LEU A 300 18.99 5.40 1.93
CA LEU A 300 17.61 5.27 1.46
C LEU A 300 17.37 3.96 0.72
N VAL A 301 16.29 3.26 1.07
CA VAL A 301 15.65 2.18 0.30
C VAL A 301 14.39 2.76 -0.32
N TRP A 302 14.34 2.83 -1.65
CA TRP A 302 13.30 3.55 -2.39
C TRP A 302 12.02 2.73 -2.54
N VAL A 303 10.93 3.23 -1.97
CA VAL A 303 9.63 2.57 -1.94
C VAL A 303 8.63 3.33 -2.82
N TRP A 304 8.22 2.73 -3.94
CA TRP A 304 7.13 3.24 -4.77
C TRP A 304 5.79 2.75 -4.26
N ASN A 305 4.80 3.64 -4.20
CA ASN A 305 3.48 3.33 -3.66
C ASN A 305 2.39 3.67 -4.68
N SER A 306 2.07 2.73 -5.54
CA SER A 306 0.99 2.78 -6.52
C SER A 306 0.78 1.40 -7.14
N LEU A 307 -0.46 1.07 -7.52
CA LEU A 307 -0.83 -0.20 -8.17
C LEU A 307 -0.95 -0.10 -9.70
N LYS A 308 -1.13 1.10 -10.25
CA LYS A 308 -1.31 1.28 -11.68
C LYS A 308 0.03 1.23 -12.41
N ALA A 309 0.14 0.31 -13.37
CA ALA A 309 1.38 0.07 -14.10
C ALA A 309 1.86 1.27 -14.93
N ASP A 310 0.96 2.10 -15.43
CA ASP A 310 1.25 3.32 -16.19
C ASP A 310 1.84 4.44 -15.34
N TRP A 311 1.66 4.36 -14.01
CA TRP A 311 2.25 5.28 -13.04
C TRP A 311 3.65 4.90 -12.58
N TYR A 312 4.08 3.66 -12.85
CA TYR A 312 5.36 3.14 -12.37
C TYR A 312 6.55 3.87 -13.01
N PRO A 313 7.46 4.48 -12.21
CA PRO A 313 8.59 5.26 -12.73
C PRO A 313 9.73 4.42 -13.29
N GLY A 314 9.70 3.11 -13.09
CA GLY A 314 10.69 2.18 -13.65
C GLY A 314 11.67 1.60 -12.62
N ASP A 315 12.25 0.48 -13.02
CA ASP A 315 13.12 -0.36 -12.18
C ASP A 315 14.44 0.31 -11.76
N ALA A 316 14.85 1.38 -12.43
CA ALA A 316 16.12 2.03 -12.16
C ALA A 316 16.12 2.90 -10.89
N THR A 317 14.94 3.22 -10.36
CA THR A 317 14.77 4.14 -9.24
C THR A 317 13.90 3.60 -8.10
N VAL A 318 13.50 2.32 -8.16
CA VAL A 318 12.61 1.70 -7.18
C VAL A 318 13.20 0.40 -6.67
N ASP A 319 13.30 0.26 -5.35
CA ASP A 319 13.74 -0.95 -4.66
C ASP A 319 12.57 -1.84 -4.25
N ILE A 320 11.49 -1.23 -3.77
CA ILE A 320 10.32 -1.91 -3.20
C ILE A 320 9.03 -1.29 -3.77
N LEU A 321 8.08 -2.15 -4.12
CA LEU A 321 6.70 -1.75 -4.42
C LEU A 321 5.84 -1.90 -3.17
N SER A 322 4.96 -0.95 -2.93
CA SER A 322 4.01 -0.97 -1.83
C SER A 322 2.61 -0.58 -2.27
N THR A 323 1.63 -0.93 -1.46
CA THR A 323 0.25 -0.53 -1.65
C THR A 323 -0.40 -0.27 -0.31
N ASP A 324 -1.34 0.67 -0.27
CA ASP A 324 -2.19 0.91 0.87
C ASP A 324 -3.50 0.13 0.71
N VAL A 325 -3.89 -0.55 1.78
CA VAL A 325 -5.08 -1.40 1.81
C VAL A 325 -5.96 -0.96 2.96
N TYR A 326 -7.13 -0.47 2.64
CA TYR A 326 -8.15 -0.09 3.62
C TYR A 326 -9.21 -1.16 3.70
N ALA A 327 -9.39 -1.77 4.88
CA ALA A 327 -10.45 -2.72 5.11
C ALA A 327 -11.82 -2.02 5.03
N LYS A 328 -12.73 -2.56 4.21
CA LYS A 328 -14.11 -2.11 4.17
C LYS A 328 -14.97 -3.02 5.06
N GLY A 329 -15.71 -2.41 5.99
CA GLY A 329 -16.61 -3.15 6.88
C GLY A 329 -15.86 -4.13 7.80
N ASN A 330 -16.30 -5.38 7.89
CA ASN A 330 -15.79 -6.40 8.80
C ASN A 330 -14.38 -6.93 8.48
N GLY A 331 -13.49 -6.09 8.00
CA GLY A 331 -12.07 -6.45 7.79
C GLY A 331 -11.76 -7.12 6.47
N VAL A 332 -12.69 -7.12 5.52
CA VAL A 332 -12.44 -7.63 4.16
C VAL A 332 -12.06 -6.46 3.26
N SER A 333 -10.85 -6.49 2.74
CA SER A 333 -10.38 -5.55 1.74
C SER A 333 -10.72 -6.05 0.34
N ASP A 334 -11.38 -5.22 -0.47
CA ASP A 334 -11.54 -5.47 -1.91
C ASP A 334 -10.23 -5.21 -2.70
N SER A 335 -9.17 -4.83 -2.00
CA SER A 335 -7.88 -4.60 -2.65
C SER A 335 -7.29 -5.93 -3.09
N PRO A 336 -7.09 -6.13 -4.39
CA PRO A 336 -6.55 -7.39 -4.87
C PRO A 336 -5.07 -7.49 -4.49
N MET A 337 -4.75 -8.04 -3.33
CA MET A 337 -3.38 -8.52 -3.06
C MET A 337 -2.88 -9.48 -4.14
N SER A 338 -3.80 -9.97 -4.99
CA SER A 338 -3.51 -10.79 -6.16
C SER A 338 -2.93 -10.02 -7.36
N VAL A 339 -3.08 -8.69 -7.43
CA VAL A 339 -2.64 -7.90 -8.60
C VAL A 339 -1.14 -7.66 -8.61
N CYS A 340 -0.50 -7.57 -7.44
CA CYS A 340 0.96 -7.43 -7.38
C CYS A 340 1.75 -8.67 -7.85
N CYS A 341 1.11 -9.83 -7.97
CA CYS A 341 1.81 -11.09 -8.22
C CYS A 341 1.77 -11.58 -9.68
N GLY A 342 1.09 -10.88 -10.58
CA GLY A 342 0.83 -11.38 -11.94
C GLY A 342 1.68 -10.79 -13.07
N ARG A 343 2.47 -9.78 -12.82
CA ARG A 343 3.39 -9.17 -13.81
C ARG A 343 4.79 -9.05 -13.22
N LYS A 344 5.80 -8.95 -14.08
CA LYS A 344 7.22 -8.77 -13.73
C LYS A 344 7.48 -7.46 -12.94
N MET A 345 6.67 -7.17 -11.94
CA MET A 345 6.91 -6.08 -11.02
C MET A 345 7.69 -6.62 -9.81
N LYS A 346 8.70 -5.88 -9.41
CA LYS A 346 9.46 -6.14 -8.19
C LYS A 346 8.51 -6.01 -7.00
N CYS A 347 8.10 -7.11 -6.40
CA CYS A 347 7.45 -7.10 -5.08
C CYS A 347 8.50 -7.19 -3.99
#